data_bf7ac189ba22df4e2c513d0d683eb58b
#
_entry.id   bf7ac189ba22df4e2c513d0d683eb58b
#
_cell.length_a   1.000
_cell.length_b   1.000
_cell.length_c   1.000
_cell.angle_alpha   90.00
_cell.angle_beta   90.00
_cell.angle_gamma   90.00
#
_symmetry.space_group_name_H-M   'P 1'
#
loop_
_entity.id
_entity.type
_entity.pdbx_description
1 polymer ?
#
loop_
_entity_poly.entity_id
_entity_poly.type
_entity_poly.pdbx_seq_one_letter_code
_entity_poly.pdbx_strand_id
1 'polypeptide(L)'
;MAEVPKLSPMKEEFIRGSDMVSLMRGEWHKLYQIKKGLVGRDDLSNMFNVQLGTFTEDFNLQWAEKIYDYKFVNKFQVSQTKQYGNITLQGSPDGMDKEHKVIIECKHTHSMNTMENMINYYMPQMQFYLYITQYKKCLLSVIFGNKWEAVEIDFSFAYQEKILQSIK
;
A
#
# COMPACT_ATOMS: atom_id res chain seq x y z
N MET A 1 5.65 -26.03 6.71
CA MET A 1 6.30 -24.74 6.35
C MET A 1 6.85 -24.11 7.63
N ALA A 2 8.07 -23.58 7.59
CA ALA A 2 8.60 -22.86 8.74
C ALA A 2 7.76 -21.62 9.02
N GLU A 3 7.47 -21.38 10.29
CA GLU A 3 6.73 -20.19 10.73
C GLU A 3 7.58 -18.94 10.47
N VAL A 4 6.96 -17.89 9.91
CA VAL A 4 7.66 -16.62 9.67
C VAL A 4 8.00 -15.98 11.01
N PRO A 5 9.27 -15.59 11.24
CA PRO A 5 9.66 -14.90 12.46
C PRO A 5 8.80 -13.66 12.71
N LYS A 6 8.65 -13.30 14.00
CA LYS A 6 7.90 -12.11 14.40
C LYS A 6 8.84 -11.02 14.93
N LEU A 7 8.52 -9.78 14.62
CA LEU A 7 9.10 -8.62 15.28
C LEU A 7 8.62 -8.54 16.74
N SER A 8 9.33 -7.79 17.58
CA SER A 8 8.89 -7.56 18.94
C SER A 8 7.50 -6.89 18.95
N PRO A 9 6.58 -7.38 19.81
CA PRO A 9 5.25 -6.78 19.93
C PRO A 9 5.34 -5.32 20.38
N MET A 10 4.59 -4.43 19.70
CA MET A 10 4.51 -3.03 20.05
C MET A 10 3.10 -2.51 19.75
N LYS A 11 2.51 -1.76 20.68
CA LYS A 11 1.22 -1.10 20.46
C LYS A 11 1.31 -0.09 19.32
N GLU A 12 0.36 -0.13 18.41
CA GLU A 12 0.25 0.81 17.30
C GLU A 12 -1.04 1.64 17.41
N GLU A 13 -0.91 2.96 17.39
CA GLU A 13 -2.04 3.89 17.59
C GLU A 13 -2.64 4.43 16.29
N PHE A 14 -2.20 3.90 15.15
CA PHE A 14 -2.65 4.34 13.83
C PHE A 14 -2.98 3.14 12.94
N ILE A 15 -3.80 3.39 11.93
CA ILE A 15 -4.14 2.42 10.87
C ILE A 15 -3.31 2.74 9.64
N ARG A 16 -2.65 1.73 9.07
CA ARG A 16 -1.81 1.82 7.87
C ARG A 16 -2.58 1.40 6.61
N GLY A 17 -2.08 1.82 5.44
CA GLY A 17 -2.63 1.37 4.16
C GLY A 17 -2.62 -0.16 4.00
N SER A 18 -1.54 -0.82 4.40
CA SER A 18 -1.45 -2.29 4.36
C SER A 18 -2.43 -2.99 5.30
N ASP A 19 -2.84 -2.35 6.39
CA ASP A 19 -3.85 -2.90 7.30
C ASP A 19 -5.21 -2.97 6.63
N MET A 20 -5.49 -2.09 5.66
CA MET A 20 -6.74 -2.12 4.90
C MET A 20 -6.87 -3.39 4.07
N VAL A 21 -5.76 -3.89 3.52
CA VAL A 21 -5.76 -5.18 2.80
C VAL A 21 -6.19 -6.31 3.76
N SER A 22 -5.63 -6.36 4.95
CA SER A 22 -5.98 -7.36 5.97
C SER A 22 -7.45 -7.25 6.42
N LEU A 23 -7.93 -6.02 6.69
CA LEU A 23 -9.32 -5.78 7.11
C LEU A 23 -10.32 -6.23 6.04
N MET A 24 -10.08 -5.87 4.79
CA MET A 24 -10.98 -6.22 3.69
C MET A 24 -10.96 -7.72 3.34
N ARG A 25 -9.93 -8.44 3.78
CA ARG A 25 -9.83 -9.91 3.67
C ARG A 25 -10.39 -10.66 4.89
N GLY A 26 -10.90 -9.94 5.88
CA GLY A 26 -11.46 -10.54 7.09
C GLY A 26 -10.43 -10.96 8.14
N GLU A 27 -9.19 -10.48 8.05
CA GLU A 27 -8.10 -10.78 8.98
C GLU A 27 -8.08 -9.82 10.20
N TRP A 28 -9.25 -9.29 10.57
CA TRP A 28 -9.37 -8.27 11.61
C TRP A 28 -8.87 -8.72 12.99
N HIS A 29 -9.05 -10.00 13.35
CA HIS A 29 -8.61 -10.52 14.64
C HIS A 29 -7.08 -10.45 14.81
N LYS A 30 -6.34 -10.91 13.79
CA LYS A 30 -4.88 -10.83 13.78
C LYS A 30 -4.41 -9.37 13.83
N LEU A 31 -5.05 -8.52 13.05
CA LEU A 31 -4.72 -7.09 13.04
C LEU A 31 -4.98 -6.44 14.40
N TYR A 32 -6.09 -6.75 15.06
CA TYR A 32 -6.40 -6.27 16.41
C TYR A 32 -5.29 -6.66 17.41
N GLN A 33 -4.85 -7.92 17.41
CA GLN A 33 -3.77 -8.37 18.29
C GLN A 33 -2.48 -7.61 18.04
N ILE A 34 -2.12 -7.35 16.78
CA ILE A 34 -0.95 -6.53 16.40
C ILE A 34 -1.11 -5.11 16.95
N LYS A 35 -2.24 -4.47 16.71
CA LYS A 35 -2.50 -3.08 17.16
C LYS A 35 -2.45 -2.92 18.67
N LYS A 36 -2.89 -3.92 19.40
CA LYS A 36 -2.79 -3.94 20.87
C LYS A 36 -1.39 -4.29 21.40
N GLY A 37 -0.45 -4.65 20.53
CA GLY A 37 0.88 -5.08 20.94
C GLY A 37 0.89 -6.44 21.64
N LEU A 38 -0.07 -7.30 21.34
CA LEU A 38 -0.13 -8.68 21.86
C LEU A 38 0.71 -9.64 21.00
N VAL A 39 0.81 -9.35 19.70
CA VAL A 39 1.58 -10.12 18.73
C VAL A 39 2.37 -9.13 17.86
N GLY A 40 3.62 -9.47 17.54
CA GLY A 40 4.45 -8.70 16.62
C GLY A 40 4.02 -8.91 15.15
N ARG A 41 4.38 -7.96 14.28
CA ARG A 41 4.26 -8.13 12.83
C ARG A 41 5.23 -9.20 12.33
N ASP A 42 4.95 -9.75 11.17
CA ASP A 42 5.86 -10.66 10.48
C ASP A 42 7.19 -9.94 10.17
N ASP A 43 8.30 -10.58 10.48
CA ASP A 43 9.63 -10.12 10.08
C ASP A 43 9.93 -10.62 8.67
N LEU A 44 9.85 -9.72 7.71
CA LEU A 44 10.02 -10.01 6.29
C LEU A 44 11.45 -9.74 5.79
N SER A 45 12.37 -9.41 6.68
CA SER A 45 13.75 -9.01 6.34
C SER A 45 14.54 -10.09 5.58
N ASN A 46 14.20 -11.36 5.79
CA ASN A 46 14.84 -12.51 5.16
C ASN A 46 14.00 -13.15 4.02
N MET A 47 12.94 -12.48 3.58
CA MET A 47 12.13 -12.96 2.46
C MET A 47 12.63 -12.31 1.15
N PHE A 48 13.26 -13.13 0.29
CA PHE A 48 13.87 -12.65 -0.95
C PHE A 48 12.92 -11.85 -1.84
N ASN A 49 11.69 -12.32 -2.05
CA ASN A 49 10.70 -11.63 -2.87
C ASN A 49 10.31 -10.25 -2.31
N VAL A 50 10.26 -10.10 -0.99
CA VAL A 50 9.98 -8.82 -0.33
C VAL A 50 11.18 -7.87 -0.49
N GLN A 51 12.39 -8.38 -0.27
CA GLN A 51 13.63 -7.60 -0.45
C GLN A 51 13.83 -7.19 -1.91
N LEU A 52 13.53 -8.07 -2.86
CA LEU A 52 13.57 -7.76 -4.28
C LEU A 52 12.58 -6.63 -4.63
N GLY A 53 11.37 -6.69 -4.09
CA GLY A 53 10.36 -5.64 -4.25
C GLY A 53 10.88 -4.29 -3.75
N THR A 54 11.45 -4.24 -2.57
CA THR A 54 12.04 -3.03 -1.98
C THR A 54 13.21 -2.51 -2.82
N PHE A 55 14.09 -3.40 -3.29
CA PHE A 55 15.23 -3.03 -4.11
C PHE A 55 14.82 -2.44 -5.47
N THR A 56 13.79 -2.99 -6.09
CA THR A 56 13.33 -2.55 -7.42
C THR A 56 12.35 -1.38 -7.39
N GLU A 57 11.92 -0.94 -6.22
CA GLU A 57 10.91 0.12 -6.08
C GLU A 57 11.34 1.44 -6.73
N ASP A 58 12.59 1.89 -6.50
CA ASP A 58 13.11 3.11 -7.10
C ASP A 58 13.18 3.02 -8.64
N PHE A 59 13.66 1.91 -9.17
CA PHE A 59 13.68 1.67 -10.61
C PHE A 59 12.26 1.64 -11.20
N ASN A 60 11.34 0.97 -10.55
CA ASN A 60 9.94 0.90 -10.97
C ASN A 60 9.30 2.29 -11.04
N LEU A 61 9.54 3.11 -10.02
CA LEU A 61 9.05 4.48 -9.97
C LEU A 61 9.64 5.35 -11.08
N GLN A 62 10.96 5.30 -11.28
CA GLN A 62 11.65 6.06 -12.35
C GLN A 62 11.15 5.65 -13.74
N TRP A 63 10.89 4.35 -13.95
CA TRP A 63 10.34 3.86 -15.20
C TRP A 63 8.93 4.40 -15.45
N ALA A 64 8.08 4.39 -14.44
CA ALA A 64 6.75 4.96 -14.51
C ALA A 64 6.76 6.48 -14.80
N GLU A 65 7.66 7.25 -14.16
CA GLU A 65 7.85 8.67 -14.43
C GLU A 65 8.19 8.92 -15.92
N LYS A 66 9.07 8.08 -16.48
CA LYS A 66 9.49 8.20 -17.88
C LYS A 66 8.34 7.96 -18.87
N ILE A 67 7.45 6.98 -18.57
CA ILE A 67 6.39 6.57 -19.50
C ILE A 67 5.17 7.47 -19.38
N TYR A 68 4.80 7.91 -18.16
CA TYR A 68 3.59 8.70 -17.88
C TYR A 68 3.82 10.21 -17.80
N ASP A 69 5.06 10.67 -17.91
CA ASP A 69 5.45 12.09 -17.76
C ASP A 69 4.98 12.72 -16.43
N TYR A 70 4.91 11.91 -15.37
CA TYR A 70 4.67 12.36 -14.00
C TYR A 70 5.99 12.73 -13.30
N LYS A 71 5.90 13.57 -12.28
CA LYS A 71 7.02 13.94 -11.41
C LYS A 71 6.68 13.66 -9.96
N PHE A 72 7.05 12.46 -9.50
CA PHE A 72 6.78 12.05 -8.15
C PHE A 72 7.77 12.65 -7.16
N VAL A 73 7.24 13.33 -6.14
CA VAL A 73 7.98 13.82 -4.97
C VAL A 73 7.48 13.09 -3.73
N ASN A 74 8.04 13.39 -2.56
CA ASN A 74 7.76 12.67 -1.31
C ASN A 74 7.90 11.15 -1.50
N LYS A 75 8.98 10.77 -2.20
CA LYS A 75 9.31 9.37 -2.48
C LYS A 75 9.72 8.67 -1.20
N PHE A 76 9.36 7.39 -1.13
CA PHE A 76 9.80 6.46 -0.10
C PHE A 76 9.54 6.94 1.34
N GLN A 77 8.55 6.38 1.97
CA GLN A 77 8.27 6.49 3.40
C GLN A 77 7.92 7.88 3.95
N VAL A 78 7.59 8.86 3.10
CA VAL A 78 7.04 10.13 3.58
C VAL A 78 5.58 9.93 3.99
N SER A 79 5.35 9.84 5.29
CA SER A 79 4.03 9.60 5.85
C SER A 79 3.07 10.75 5.62
N GLN A 80 1.88 10.40 5.15
CA GLN A 80 0.69 11.26 5.15
C GLN A 80 -0.25 10.79 6.25
N THR A 81 -0.86 11.73 6.95
CA THR A 81 -1.79 11.41 8.04
C THR A 81 -3.12 12.11 7.87
N LYS A 82 -4.19 11.47 8.33
CA LYS A 82 -5.54 12.05 8.38
C LYS A 82 -6.31 11.51 9.58
N GLN A 83 -7.06 12.37 10.26
CA GLN A 83 -7.93 11.94 11.35
C GLN A 83 -9.28 11.45 10.81
N TYR A 84 -9.77 10.34 11.38
CA TYR A 84 -11.11 9.83 11.15
C TYR A 84 -11.74 9.51 12.52
N GLY A 85 -12.55 10.44 13.03
CA GLY A 85 -12.98 10.39 14.42
C GLY A 85 -11.78 10.41 15.37
N ASN A 86 -11.69 9.42 16.23
CA ASN A 86 -10.59 9.27 17.20
C ASN A 86 -9.43 8.42 16.66
N ILE A 87 -9.48 8.03 15.39
CA ILE A 87 -8.49 7.14 14.77
C ILE A 87 -7.56 7.94 13.88
N THR A 88 -6.26 7.77 14.04
CA THR A 88 -5.26 8.30 13.13
C THR A 88 -5.03 7.33 11.99
N LEU A 89 -5.26 7.80 10.77
CA LEU A 89 -4.94 7.09 9.54
C LEU A 89 -3.58 7.55 9.06
N GLN A 90 -2.70 6.61 8.72
CA GLN A 90 -1.34 6.91 8.26
C GLN A 90 -0.99 6.10 7.03
N GLY A 91 -0.46 6.75 6.01
CA GLY A 91 -0.05 6.09 4.79
C GLY A 91 1.15 6.76 4.15
N SER A 92 1.97 5.97 3.49
CA SER A 92 3.15 6.45 2.79
C SER A 92 3.11 5.92 1.36
N PRO A 93 2.43 6.63 0.44
CA PRO A 93 2.53 6.32 -0.99
C PRO A 93 3.99 6.33 -1.44
N ASP A 94 4.33 5.54 -2.44
CA ASP A 94 5.71 5.48 -2.94
C ASP A 94 6.14 6.78 -3.63
N GLY A 95 5.20 7.61 -4.07
CA GLY A 95 5.45 8.96 -4.55
C GLY A 95 4.14 9.72 -4.79
N MET A 96 4.26 11.03 -4.97
CA MET A 96 3.12 11.94 -5.14
C MET A 96 3.45 12.98 -6.21
N ASP A 97 2.63 13.04 -7.28
CA ASP A 97 2.64 14.14 -8.26
C ASP A 97 1.60 15.18 -7.84
N LYS A 98 2.07 16.32 -7.38
CA LYS A 98 1.21 17.40 -6.85
C LYS A 98 0.47 18.15 -7.96
N GLU A 99 1.04 18.25 -9.13
CA GLU A 99 0.46 18.95 -10.27
C GLU A 99 -0.75 18.20 -10.81
N HIS A 100 -0.58 16.92 -11.08
CA HIS A 100 -1.63 16.06 -11.65
C HIS A 100 -2.56 15.43 -10.59
N LYS A 101 -2.21 15.56 -9.30
CA LYS A 101 -2.94 14.90 -8.20
C LYS A 101 -2.97 13.38 -8.35
N VAL A 102 -1.83 12.81 -8.64
CA VAL A 102 -1.62 11.37 -8.81
C VAL A 102 -0.64 10.87 -7.75
N ILE A 103 -0.97 9.78 -7.07
CA ILE A 103 -0.02 9.02 -6.26
C ILE A 103 0.45 7.81 -7.05
N ILE A 104 1.60 7.25 -6.69
CA ILE A 104 2.10 5.99 -7.25
C ILE A 104 2.23 4.94 -6.16
N GLU A 105 1.90 3.73 -6.50
CA GLU A 105 2.15 2.51 -5.73
C GLU A 105 2.91 1.52 -6.60
N CYS A 106 4.14 1.20 -6.19
CA CYS A 106 5.05 0.32 -6.91
C CYS A 106 4.99 -1.09 -6.33
N LYS A 107 4.85 -2.09 -7.18
CA LYS A 107 4.84 -3.50 -6.78
C LYS A 107 5.75 -4.34 -7.68
N HIS A 108 6.31 -5.39 -7.11
CA HIS A 108 7.02 -6.42 -7.85
C HIS A 108 6.41 -7.79 -7.50
N THR A 109 6.05 -8.55 -8.49
CA THR A 109 5.44 -9.86 -8.32
C THR A 109 6.01 -10.86 -9.34
N HIS A 110 5.64 -12.14 -9.22
CA HIS A 110 6.09 -13.16 -10.16
C HIS A 110 5.42 -13.02 -11.53
N SER A 111 6.05 -13.57 -12.56
CA SER A 111 5.63 -13.44 -13.97
C SER A 111 4.26 -14.03 -14.29
N MET A 112 3.78 -14.95 -13.47
CA MET A 112 2.47 -15.62 -13.67
C MET A 112 1.30 -14.86 -13.03
N ASN A 113 1.57 -13.79 -12.29
CA ASN A 113 0.51 -12.95 -11.73
C ASN A 113 -0.09 -12.04 -12.81
N THR A 114 -1.25 -11.46 -12.53
CA THR A 114 -1.97 -10.60 -13.46
C THR A 114 -2.23 -9.23 -12.87
N MET A 115 -2.40 -8.22 -13.74
CA MET A 115 -2.78 -6.88 -13.29
C MET A 115 -4.13 -6.88 -12.58
N GLU A 116 -5.09 -7.69 -13.03
CA GLU A 116 -6.40 -7.83 -12.38
C GLU A 116 -6.25 -8.30 -10.92
N ASN A 117 -5.44 -9.34 -10.68
CA ASN A 117 -5.16 -9.80 -9.32
C ASN A 117 -4.49 -8.72 -8.47
N MET A 118 -3.55 -7.99 -9.04
CA MET A 118 -2.86 -6.90 -8.34
C MET A 118 -3.82 -5.77 -7.97
N ILE A 119 -4.69 -5.35 -8.90
CA ILE A 119 -5.72 -4.34 -8.65
C ILE A 119 -6.63 -4.80 -7.51
N ASN A 120 -7.19 -6.00 -7.61
CA ASN A 120 -8.12 -6.53 -6.61
C ASN A 120 -7.49 -6.65 -5.21
N TYR A 121 -6.24 -7.08 -5.15
CA TYR A 121 -5.53 -7.24 -3.87
C TYR A 121 -5.19 -5.90 -3.21
N TYR A 122 -4.69 -4.92 -3.99
CA TYR A 122 -4.21 -3.64 -3.47
C TYR A 122 -5.24 -2.51 -3.53
N MET A 123 -6.44 -2.75 -4.06
CA MET A 123 -7.50 -1.73 -4.11
C MET A 123 -7.77 -1.08 -2.74
N PRO A 124 -7.87 -1.82 -1.62
CA PRO A 124 -8.06 -1.21 -0.31
C PRO A 124 -6.95 -0.24 0.08
N GLN A 125 -5.70 -0.60 -0.19
CA GLN A 125 -4.53 0.24 0.11
C GLN A 125 -4.50 1.51 -0.76
N MET A 126 -4.75 1.37 -2.06
CA MET A 126 -4.78 2.50 -2.99
C MET A 126 -5.88 3.50 -2.65
N GLN A 127 -7.10 3.02 -2.40
CA GLN A 127 -8.23 3.89 -2.03
C GLN A 127 -8.02 4.56 -0.66
N PHE A 128 -7.36 3.87 0.26
CA PHE A 128 -6.97 4.44 1.54
C PHE A 128 -5.96 5.58 1.37
N TYR A 129 -4.95 5.42 0.53
CA TYR A 129 -4.00 6.49 0.23
C TYR A 129 -4.65 7.67 -0.48
N LEU A 130 -5.55 7.43 -1.43
CA LEU A 130 -6.33 8.48 -2.09
C LEU A 130 -7.22 9.24 -1.09
N TYR A 131 -7.80 8.54 -0.12
CA TYR A 131 -8.57 9.17 0.95
C TYR A 131 -7.71 10.08 1.84
N ILE A 132 -6.53 9.63 2.24
CA ILE A 132 -5.62 10.42 3.10
C ILE A 132 -5.08 11.63 2.35
N THR A 133 -4.60 11.44 1.12
CA THR A 133 -3.93 12.49 0.34
C THR A 133 -4.88 13.46 -0.34
N GLN A 134 -6.15 13.08 -0.50
CA GLN A 134 -7.15 13.81 -1.29
C GLN A 134 -6.74 13.95 -2.76
N TYR A 135 -5.93 13.01 -3.26
CA TYR A 135 -5.54 12.96 -4.66
C TYR A 135 -6.60 12.23 -5.50
N LYS A 136 -6.52 12.38 -6.82
CA LYS A 136 -7.59 11.94 -7.74
C LYS A 136 -7.38 10.52 -8.23
N LYS A 137 -6.12 10.12 -8.42
CA LYS A 137 -5.74 8.84 -9.02
C LYS A 137 -4.55 8.22 -8.30
N CYS A 138 -4.49 6.90 -8.35
CA CYS A 138 -3.31 6.11 -8.01
C CYS A 138 -2.80 5.41 -9.25
N LEU A 139 -1.55 5.64 -9.64
CA LEU A 139 -0.87 4.84 -10.64
C LEU A 139 -0.34 3.57 -9.95
N LEU A 140 -0.94 2.42 -10.24
CA LEU A 140 -0.41 1.13 -9.84
C LEU A 140 0.62 0.68 -10.87
N SER A 141 1.89 0.68 -10.48
CA SER A 141 3.04 0.35 -11.32
C SER A 141 3.63 -0.99 -10.90
N VAL A 142 3.61 -1.98 -11.77
CA VAL A 142 3.91 -3.36 -11.41
C VAL A 142 4.96 -3.98 -12.32
N ILE A 143 6.00 -4.56 -11.70
CA ILE A 143 6.93 -5.45 -12.36
C ILE A 143 6.46 -6.89 -12.18
N PHE A 144 6.18 -7.57 -13.29
CA PHE A 144 5.80 -8.98 -13.34
C PHE A 144 7.01 -9.81 -13.81
N GLY A 145 7.84 -10.26 -12.86
CA GLY A 145 9.11 -10.91 -13.21
C GLY A 145 10.04 -9.95 -13.93
N ASN A 146 10.10 -10.00 -15.25
CA ASN A 146 10.89 -9.12 -16.12
C ASN A 146 10.03 -8.28 -17.09
N LYS A 147 8.72 -8.20 -16.86
CA LYS A 147 7.79 -7.36 -17.62
C LYS A 147 7.22 -6.27 -16.74
N TRP A 148 6.84 -5.16 -17.33
CA TRP A 148 6.26 -4.04 -16.62
C TRP A 148 4.91 -3.64 -17.21
N GLU A 149 3.95 -3.36 -16.34
CA GLU A 149 2.65 -2.78 -16.67
C GLU A 149 2.27 -1.76 -15.62
N ALA A 150 1.45 -0.77 -16.01
CA ALA A 150 0.86 0.16 -15.07
C ALA A 150 -0.58 0.49 -15.45
N VAL A 151 -1.38 0.88 -14.45
CA VAL A 151 -2.77 1.27 -14.63
C VAL A 151 -3.12 2.40 -13.67
N GLU A 152 -3.90 3.36 -14.14
CA GLU A 152 -4.46 4.42 -13.30
C GLU A 152 -5.78 3.96 -12.67
N ILE A 153 -5.87 4.09 -11.36
CA ILE A 153 -7.05 3.78 -10.56
C ILE A 153 -7.61 5.09 -10.01
N ASP A 154 -8.84 5.42 -10.39
CA ASP A 154 -9.54 6.58 -9.88
C ASP A 154 -9.99 6.38 -8.43
N PHE A 155 -10.10 7.46 -7.64
CA PHE A 155 -10.74 7.38 -6.35
C PHE A 155 -12.21 6.96 -6.48
N SER A 156 -12.71 6.22 -5.51
CA SER A 156 -14.09 5.76 -5.46
C SER A 156 -14.69 6.07 -4.10
N PHE A 157 -15.66 6.97 -4.04
CA PHE A 157 -16.38 7.30 -2.80
C PHE A 157 -17.01 6.06 -2.16
N ALA A 158 -17.69 5.25 -2.96
CA ALA A 158 -18.35 4.05 -2.45
C ALA A 158 -17.35 3.05 -1.85
N TYR A 159 -16.16 2.92 -2.46
CA TYR A 159 -15.12 2.06 -1.91
C TYR A 159 -14.50 2.66 -0.65
N GLN A 160 -14.26 3.97 -0.62
CA GLN A 160 -13.73 4.66 0.56
C GLN A 160 -14.69 4.57 1.75
N GLU A 161 -16.00 4.75 1.54
CA GLU A 161 -16.99 4.51 2.59
C GLU A 161 -16.92 3.08 3.15
N LYS A 162 -16.80 2.09 2.26
CA LYS A 162 -16.68 0.68 2.67
C LYS A 162 -15.44 0.42 3.54
N ILE A 163 -14.27 0.94 3.17
CA ILE A 163 -13.06 0.78 3.99
C ILE A 163 -13.15 1.56 5.31
N LEU A 164 -13.74 2.75 5.33
CA LEU A 164 -13.92 3.52 6.56
C LEU A 164 -14.92 2.84 7.53
N GLN A 165 -15.93 2.19 7.02
CA GLN A 165 -16.83 1.37 7.84
C GLN A 165 -16.14 0.16 8.45
N SER A 166 -15.19 -0.44 7.76
CA SER A 166 -14.44 -1.59 8.27
C SER A 166 -13.46 -1.25 9.41
N ILE A 167 -13.13 0.04 9.58
CA ILE A 167 -12.26 0.54 10.65
C ILE A 167 -13.02 0.72 11.97
N LYS A 168 -14.33 0.92 11.93
CA LYS A 168 -15.18 1.09 13.11
C LYS A 168 -15.40 -0.22 13.86
#